data_5d7389a4592cb989a21778ad81f0900a
#
_entry.id   5d7389a4592cb989a21778ad81f0900a
#
_cell.length_a   1.000
_cell.length_b   1.000
_cell.length_c   1.000
_cell.angle_alpha   90.00
_cell.angle_beta   90.00
_cell.angle_gamma   90.00
#
_symmetry.space_group_name_H-M   'P 1'
#
loop_
_entity.id
_entity.type
_entity.pdbx_description
1 polymer ?
#
loop_
_entity_poly.entity_id
_entity_poly.type
_entity_poly.pdbx_seq_one_letter_code
_entity_poly.pdbx_strand_id
1 'polypeptide(L)'
;MIEMKDLYAGYGRKRTVLRGLGGTIAEGHIYGLLGANGSGKTTLMKTWAGALFPVSGRVDVFGSHPADRKADFLASAVYMPDEISFPQLSVAAFERVYGRFRPHFSHEDFGSYLNALDFSFGVRIDRLSTGNRKKLFIAFSLASNPALLLMDEPTNGLDIESKKAFRRILASFDTTGRVVVVSTHQVADLNNLLSAVVVLRDGGVALNATFDAITEKLSFGGASDADVLYADGLRSISINRDGEYTDVDVESLYHAIHESERVRSFIAENFSGNSSEGNSGEIADTAAGKEGVC
;
A
#
# COMPACT_ATOMS: atom_id res chain seq x y z
N MET A 1 -3.82 -2.48 12.90
CA MET A 1 -3.88 -1.01 12.71
C MET A 1 -2.47 -0.44 12.57
N ILE A 2 -2.25 0.52 11.65
CA ILE A 2 -1.01 1.31 11.53
C ILE A 2 -1.33 2.75 11.89
N GLU A 3 -0.54 3.36 12.74
CA GLU A 3 -0.66 4.77 13.11
C GLU A 3 0.63 5.52 12.71
N MET A 4 0.47 6.69 12.11
CA MET A 4 1.57 7.57 11.72
C MET A 4 1.39 8.94 12.34
N LYS A 5 2.48 9.53 12.82
CA LYS A 5 2.48 10.90 13.36
C LYS A 5 3.73 11.62 12.89
N ASP A 6 3.51 12.70 12.12
CA ASP A 6 4.58 13.57 11.57
C ASP A 6 5.72 12.77 10.94
N LEU A 7 5.38 11.74 10.18
CA LEU A 7 6.34 10.80 9.62
C LEU A 7 7.10 11.41 8.45
N TYR A 8 8.42 11.48 8.60
CA TYR A 8 9.35 11.77 7.51
C TYR A 8 10.22 10.54 7.25
N ALA A 9 10.31 10.11 6.01
CA ALA A 9 11.15 8.98 5.63
C ALA A 9 11.79 9.18 4.26
N GLY A 10 12.95 8.52 4.04
CA GLY A 10 13.69 8.63 2.80
C GLY A 10 15.06 7.96 2.89
N TYR A 11 15.86 8.13 1.86
CA TYR A 11 17.16 7.48 1.70
C TYR A 11 18.30 8.45 2.09
N GLY A 12 18.44 8.68 3.41
CA GLY A 12 19.40 9.61 4.00
C GLY A 12 18.83 11.02 4.22
N ARG A 13 19.53 11.84 5.03
CA ARG A 13 19.05 13.17 5.47
C ARG A 13 18.76 14.16 4.33
N LYS A 14 19.42 14.01 3.18
CA LYS A 14 19.25 14.92 2.02
C LYS A 14 18.17 14.46 1.02
N ARG A 15 17.63 13.25 1.16
CA ARG A 15 16.66 12.68 0.22
C ARG A 15 15.42 12.19 0.97
N THR A 16 14.74 13.14 1.63
CA THR A 16 13.42 12.87 2.22
C THR A 16 12.38 12.72 1.12
N VAL A 17 11.67 11.59 1.12
CA VAL A 17 10.64 11.23 0.15
C VAL A 17 9.26 11.47 0.73
N LEU A 18 9.03 11.02 1.97
CA LEU A 18 7.78 11.20 2.70
C LEU A 18 7.93 12.37 3.67
N ARG A 19 6.91 13.24 3.72
CA ARG A 19 6.99 14.51 4.43
C ARG A 19 5.76 14.74 5.32
N GLY A 20 5.94 14.59 6.65
CA GLY A 20 4.91 14.91 7.63
C GLY A 20 3.65 14.04 7.51
N LEU A 21 3.78 12.76 7.13
CA LEU A 21 2.62 11.89 7.01
C LEU A 21 2.03 11.60 8.38
N GLY A 22 0.72 11.74 8.48
CA GLY A 22 -0.08 11.33 9.63
C GLY A 22 -1.29 10.53 9.19
N GLY A 23 -1.98 9.93 10.16
CA GLY A 23 -3.20 9.19 9.95
C GLY A 23 -3.09 7.72 10.34
N THR A 24 -4.20 7.02 10.16
CA THR A 24 -4.38 5.64 10.60
C THR A 24 -4.82 4.77 9.45
N ILE A 25 -4.20 3.59 9.28
CA ILE A 25 -4.66 2.53 8.41
C ILE A 25 -5.34 1.48 9.28
N ALA A 26 -6.64 1.32 9.11
CA ALA A 26 -7.44 0.38 9.89
C ALA A 26 -7.18 -1.07 9.45
N GLU A 27 -7.44 -2.01 10.34
CA GLU A 27 -7.49 -3.44 10.02
C GLU A 27 -8.84 -3.83 9.40
N GLY A 28 -8.91 -5.02 8.82
CA GLY A 28 -10.14 -5.56 8.22
C GLY A 28 -10.31 -5.20 6.75
N HIS A 29 -9.38 -4.46 6.15
CA HIS A 29 -9.48 -3.97 4.78
C HIS A 29 -8.30 -4.39 3.91
N ILE A 30 -8.57 -4.47 2.60
CA ILE A 30 -7.53 -4.52 1.56
C ILE A 30 -7.40 -3.10 0.99
N TYR A 31 -6.27 -2.47 1.30
CA TYR A 31 -5.95 -1.12 0.83
C TYR A 31 -5.23 -1.14 -0.51
N GLY A 32 -5.71 -0.33 -1.44
CA GLY A 32 -4.92 0.09 -2.60
C GLY A 32 -4.00 1.26 -2.24
N LEU A 33 -2.69 1.09 -2.34
CA LEU A 33 -1.73 2.19 -2.18
C LEU A 33 -1.39 2.76 -3.55
N LEU A 34 -1.94 3.93 -3.85
CA LEU A 34 -1.87 4.57 -5.15
C LEU A 34 -0.95 5.78 -5.13
N GLY A 35 -0.42 6.14 -6.28
CA GLY A 35 0.43 7.32 -6.46
C GLY A 35 1.33 7.16 -7.67
N ALA A 36 1.80 8.28 -8.21
CA ALA A 36 2.72 8.30 -9.33
C ALA A 36 4.05 7.58 -9.00
N ASN A 37 4.81 7.25 -10.03
CA ASN A 37 6.17 6.73 -9.82
C ASN A 37 7.01 7.76 -9.06
N GLY A 38 7.69 7.32 -8.00
CA GLY A 38 8.45 8.20 -7.12
C GLY A 38 7.64 8.94 -6.05
N SER A 39 6.32 8.74 -5.94
CA SER A 39 5.48 9.37 -4.90
C SER A 39 5.79 8.89 -3.46
N GLY A 40 6.52 7.79 -3.32
CA GLY A 40 6.93 7.27 -2.01
C GLY A 40 6.24 5.98 -1.57
N LYS A 41 5.45 5.30 -2.41
CA LYS A 41 4.75 4.02 -2.08
C LYS A 41 5.71 2.99 -1.47
N THR A 42 6.75 2.64 -2.19
CA THR A 42 7.78 1.70 -1.72
C THR A 42 8.47 2.17 -0.45
N THR A 43 8.74 3.48 -0.32
CA THR A 43 9.35 4.08 0.88
C THR A 43 8.44 3.91 2.08
N LEU A 44 7.13 4.18 1.92
CA LEU A 44 6.12 4.04 2.96
C LEU A 44 5.98 2.58 3.41
N MET A 45 5.83 1.65 2.47
CA MET A 45 5.72 0.22 2.77
C MET A 45 6.98 -0.31 3.47
N LYS A 46 8.18 0.08 3.03
CA LYS A 46 9.43 -0.27 3.70
C LYS A 46 9.51 0.28 5.11
N THR A 47 8.97 1.48 5.35
CA THR A 47 8.93 2.07 6.68
C THR A 47 7.97 1.31 7.59
N TRP A 48 6.78 0.95 7.11
CA TRP A 48 5.82 0.13 7.86
C TRP A 48 6.35 -1.29 8.15
N ALA A 49 7.15 -1.85 7.23
CA ALA A 49 7.76 -3.16 7.42
C ALA A 49 9.02 -3.17 8.31
N GLY A 50 9.49 -2.00 8.79
CA GLY A 50 10.77 -1.89 9.51
C GLY A 50 12.00 -2.17 8.65
N ALA A 51 11.86 -2.10 7.32
CA ALA A 51 12.95 -2.23 6.36
C ALA A 51 13.64 -0.89 6.07
N LEU A 52 12.97 0.22 6.39
CA LEU A 52 13.50 1.58 6.31
C LEU A 52 13.19 2.32 7.61
N PHE A 53 14.19 3.01 8.16
CA PHE A 53 14.01 3.80 9.38
C PHE A 53 13.45 5.18 9.05
N PRO A 54 12.49 5.71 9.84
CA PRO A 54 12.06 7.10 9.74
C PRO A 54 13.23 8.07 9.91
N VAL A 55 13.19 9.20 9.21
CA VAL A 55 14.09 10.34 9.45
C VAL A 55 13.66 11.10 10.70
N SER A 56 12.33 11.26 10.87
CA SER A 56 11.69 11.83 12.07
C SER A 56 10.22 11.41 12.11
N GLY A 57 9.53 11.74 13.20
CA GLY A 57 8.17 11.32 13.44
C GLY A 57 8.09 9.88 13.95
N ARG A 58 6.88 9.33 13.94
CA ARG A 58 6.61 8.02 14.53
C ARG A 58 5.69 7.18 13.65
N VAL A 59 5.98 5.88 13.63
CA VAL A 59 5.09 4.83 13.10
C VAL A 59 4.88 3.82 14.20
N ASP A 60 3.65 3.42 14.40
CA ASP A 60 3.24 2.29 15.22
C ASP A 60 2.45 1.30 14.36
N VAL A 61 2.74 0.02 14.47
CA VAL A 61 2.04 -1.05 13.78
C VAL A 61 1.65 -2.10 14.81
N PHE A 62 0.35 -2.22 15.07
CA PHE A 62 -0.20 -3.12 16.09
C PHE A 62 0.47 -2.97 17.46
N GLY A 63 0.72 -1.72 17.91
CA GLY A 63 1.40 -1.42 19.16
C GLY A 63 2.92 -1.63 19.17
N SER A 64 3.50 -1.92 18.02
CA SER A 64 4.94 -2.11 17.85
C SER A 64 5.55 -1.00 16.99
N HIS A 65 6.77 -0.56 17.35
CA HIS A 65 7.54 0.32 16.47
C HIS A 65 8.33 -0.52 15.46
N PRO A 66 8.04 -0.43 14.15
CA PRO A 66 8.75 -1.22 13.14
C PRO A 66 10.27 -1.02 13.16
N ALA A 67 10.73 0.18 13.50
CA ALA A 67 12.15 0.53 13.59
C ALA A 67 12.90 -0.26 14.68
N ASP A 68 12.21 -0.73 15.73
CA ASP A 68 12.81 -1.58 16.76
C ASP A 68 13.15 -2.99 16.27
N ARG A 69 12.54 -3.41 15.16
CA ARG A 69 12.77 -4.71 14.50
C ARG A 69 12.67 -5.90 15.44
N LYS A 70 11.72 -5.85 16.40
CA LYS A 70 11.48 -6.94 17.34
C LYS A 70 11.11 -8.22 16.59
N ALA A 71 11.56 -9.37 17.10
CA ALA A 71 11.37 -10.66 16.44
C ALA A 71 9.87 -10.95 16.17
N ASP A 72 9.01 -10.70 17.15
CA ASP A 72 7.56 -10.95 17.04
C ASP A 72 6.92 -10.06 15.98
N PHE A 73 7.32 -8.80 15.89
CA PHE A 73 6.88 -7.90 14.82
C PHE A 73 7.31 -8.42 13.45
N LEU A 74 8.61 -8.73 13.28
CA LEU A 74 9.13 -9.23 12.01
C LEU A 74 8.53 -10.59 11.61
N ALA A 75 8.15 -11.41 12.57
CA ALA A 75 7.47 -12.68 12.32
C ALA A 75 6.02 -12.51 11.86
N SER A 76 5.34 -11.45 12.31
CA SER A 76 3.94 -11.12 11.99
C SER A 76 3.76 -10.20 10.77
N ALA A 77 4.84 -9.60 10.25
CA ALA A 77 4.82 -8.69 9.11
C ALA A 77 5.49 -9.34 7.88
N VAL A 78 4.84 -9.25 6.73
CA VAL A 78 5.40 -9.66 5.43
C VAL A 78 5.41 -8.47 4.49
N TYR A 79 6.58 -8.18 3.94
CA TYR A 79 6.75 -7.22 2.86
C TYR A 79 7.27 -7.93 1.61
N MET A 80 6.49 -7.86 0.54
CA MET A 80 6.85 -8.33 -0.79
C MET A 80 7.30 -7.14 -1.63
N PRO A 81 8.60 -7.02 -1.96
CA PRO A 81 9.08 -5.97 -2.85
C PRO A 81 8.74 -6.28 -4.31
N ASP A 82 8.75 -5.25 -5.18
CA ASP A 82 8.58 -5.46 -6.64
C ASP A 82 9.71 -6.32 -7.22
N GLU A 83 10.98 -6.03 -6.85
CA GLU A 83 12.12 -6.85 -7.22
C GLU A 83 12.45 -7.86 -6.11
N ILE A 84 12.29 -9.15 -6.43
CA ILE A 84 12.46 -10.24 -5.48
C ILE A 84 13.80 -10.93 -5.68
N SER A 85 14.59 -10.98 -4.60
CA SER A 85 15.79 -11.77 -4.52
C SER A 85 15.58 -12.99 -3.62
N PHE A 86 15.95 -14.16 -4.10
CA PHE A 86 15.85 -15.40 -3.34
C PHE A 86 17.21 -16.04 -3.09
N PRO A 87 17.34 -16.79 -2.00
CA PRO A 87 18.51 -17.64 -1.76
C PRO A 87 18.57 -18.79 -2.78
N GLN A 88 19.76 -19.35 -2.97
CA GLN A 88 19.98 -20.51 -3.86
C GLN A 88 19.49 -21.81 -3.21
N LEU A 89 18.19 -21.95 -3.06
CA LEU A 89 17.54 -23.11 -2.43
C LEU A 89 16.56 -23.79 -3.41
N SER A 90 16.14 -25.00 -3.09
CA SER A 90 14.91 -25.58 -3.67
C SER A 90 13.68 -24.94 -3.02
N VAL A 91 12.51 -25.01 -3.69
CA VAL A 91 11.24 -24.50 -3.12
C VAL A 91 10.93 -25.16 -1.79
N ALA A 92 11.09 -26.49 -1.68
CA ALA A 92 10.86 -27.21 -0.44
C ALA A 92 11.85 -26.84 0.70
N ALA A 93 13.11 -26.53 0.35
CA ALA A 93 14.07 -26.06 1.32
C ALA A 93 13.75 -24.63 1.78
N PHE A 94 13.32 -23.77 0.85
CA PHE A 94 12.87 -22.41 1.16
C PHE A 94 11.67 -22.43 2.10
N GLU A 95 10.62 -23.16 1.76
CA GLU A 95 9.44 -23.36 2.58
C GLU A 95 9.81 -23.82 3.99
N ARG A 96 10.60 -24.89 4.12
CA ARG A 96 11.00 -25.47 5.40
C ARG A 96 11.82 -24.49 6.26
N VAL A 97 12.73 -23.72 5.65
CA VAL A 97 13.61 -22.79 6.37
C VAL A 97 12.87 -21.51 6.74
N TYR A 98 12.21 -20.87 5.77
CA TYR A 98 11.59 -19.57 5.98
C TYR A 98 10.22 -19.64 6.62
N GLY A 99 9.45 -20.71 6.38
CA GLY A 99 8.17 -20.96 7.04
C GLY A 99 8.30 -21.06 8.56
N ARG A 100 9.43 -21.58 9.09
CA ARG A 100 9.69 -21.65 10.55
C ARG A 100 9.72 -20.29 11.25
N PHE A 101 10.03 -19.22 10.53
CA PHE A 101 10.01 -17.86 11.07
C PHE A 101 8.65 -17.19 11.00
N ARG A 102 7.63 -17.92 10.54
CA ARG A 102 6.24 -17.46 10.40
C ARG A 102 5.34 -18.29 11.31
N PRO A 103 4.90 -17.75 12.48
CA PRO A 103 4.17 -18.53 13.49
C PRO A 103 2.87 -19.16 12.96
N HIS A 104 2.26 -18.54 11.98
CA HIS A 104 0.97 -18.96 11.40
C HIS A 104 1.10 -19.51 9.98
N PHE A 105 2.30 -19.96 9.59
CA PHE A 105 2.53 -20.50 8.25
C PHE A 105 1.73 -21.78 8.02
N SER A 106 0.92 -21.79 6.97
CA SER A 106 0.16 -22.95 6.51
C SER A 106 0.89 -23.62 5.34
N HIS A 107 1.42 -24.83 5.57
CA HIS A 107 2.02 -25.65 4.51
C HIS A 107 1.00 -26.08 3.45
N GLU A 108 -0.23 -26.35 3.88
CA GLU A 108 -1.35 -26.72 3.00
C GLU A 108 -1.71 -25.58 2.06
N ASP A 109 -1.92 -24.36 2.61
CA ASP A 109 -2.23 -23.17 1.82
C ASP A 109 -1.09 -22.82 0.86
N PHE A 110 0.17 -22.97 1.30
CA PHE A 110 1.32 -22.73 0.43
C PHE A 110 1.28 -23.61 -0.82
N GLY A 111 1.07 -24.92 -0.65
CA GLY A 111 0.94 -25.86 -1.75
C GLY A 111 -0.27 -25.55 -2.64
N SER A 112 -1.42 -25.25 -2.03
CA SER A 112 -2.65 -24.90 -2.71
C SER A 112 -2.50 -23.62 -3.56
N TYR A 113 -1.89 -22.56 -3.00
CA TYR A 113 -1.66 -21.30 -3.71
C TYR A 113 -0.67 -21.47 -4.87
N LEU A 114 0.41 -22.26 -4.70
CA LEU A 114 1.33 -22.57 -5.79
C LEU A 114 0.61 -23.29 -6.94
N ASN A 115 -0.24 -24.26 -6.62
CA ASN A 115 -1.04 -24.96 -7.64
C ASN A 115 -2.02 -24.02 -8.35
N ALA A 116 -2.72 -23.16 -7.60
CA ALA A 116 -3.66 -22.19 -8.17
C ALA A 116 -2.97 -21.15 -9.07
N LEU A 117 -1.72 -20.81 -8.78
CA LEU A 117 -0.90 -19.90 -9.57
C LEU A 117 -0.20 -20.59 -10.77
N ASP A 118 -0.47 -21.88 -11.01
CA ASP A 118 0.20 -22.68 -12.04
C ASP A 118 1.72 -22.60 -11.92
N PHE A 119 2.22 -22.90 -10.72
CA PHE A 119 3.64 -22.85 -10.43
C PHE A 119 4.36 -24.13 -10.85
N SER A 120 5.47 -24.00 -11.56
CA SER A 120 6.29 -25.13 -12.01
C SER A 120 7.16 -25.67 -10.87
N PHE A 121 6.80 -26.84 -10.35
CA PHE A 121 7.58 -27.57 -9.33
C PHE A 121 8.83 -28.22 -9.91
N GLY A 122 9.78 -28.55 -9.03
CA GLY A 122 10.98 -29.32 -9.41
C GLY A 122 12.16 -28.48 -9.92
N VAL A 123 11.98 -27.16 -10.04
CA VAL A 123 13.04 -26.24 -10.45
C VAL A 123 13.65 -25.56 -9.22
N ARG A 124 14.96 -25.31 -9.24
CA ARG A 124 15.63 -24.51 -8.22
C ARG A 124 15.19 -23.05 -8.34
N ILE A 125 15.09 -22.34 -7.19
CA ILE A 125 14.61 -20.97 -7.14
C ILE A 125 15.49 -20.00 -7.97
N ASP A 126 16.81 -20.22 -7.98
CA ASP A 126 17.76 -19.42 -8.75
C ASP A 126 17.54 -19.48 -10.27
N ARG A 127 16.87 -20.55 -10.75
CA ARG A 127 16.53 -20.76 -12.17
C ARG A 127 15.11 -20.35 -12.56
N LEU A 128 14.32 -19.85 -11.59
CA LEU A 128 12.97 -19.40 -11.86
C LEU A 128 12.96 -18.12 -12.70
N SER A 129 12.00 -18.00 -13.62
CA SER A 129 11.67 -16.74 -14.28
C SER A 129 11.18 -15.69 -13.24
N THR A 130 11.19 -14.41 -13.62
CA THR A 130 10.68 -13.34 -12.76
C THR A 130 9.23 -13.57 -12.34
N GLY A 131 8.36 -13.99 -13.28
CA GLY A 131 6.97 -14.33 -12.99
C GLY A 131 6.84 -15.47 -11.97
N ASN A 132 7.60 -16.56 -12.14
CA ASN A 132 7.59 -17.68 -11.19
C ASN A 132 8.17 -17.30 -9.82
N ARG A 133 9.15 -16.41 -9.75
CA ARG A 133 9.63 -15.85 -8.47
C ARG A 133 8.51 -15.09 -7.76
N LYS A 134 7.74 -14.28 -8.50
CA LYS A 134 6.58 -13.58 -7.94
C LYS A 134 5.50 -14.55 -7.47
N LYS A 135 5.12 -15.56 -8.25
CA LYS A 135 4.17 -16.60 -7.87
C LYS A 135 4.59 -17.29 -6.55
N LEU A 136 5.86 -17.67 -6.44
CA LEU A 136 6.42 -18.29 -5.24
C LEU A 136 6.31 -17.36 -4.03
N PHE A 137 6.67 -16.08 -4.19
CA PHE A 137 6.64 -15.12 -3.09
C PHE A 137 5.21 -14.76 -2.68
N ILE A 138 4.28 -14.62 -3.63
CA ILE A 138 2.84 -14.42 -3.35
C ILE A 138 2.30 -15.59 -2.52
N ALA A 139 2.51 -16.83 -2.96
CA ALA A 139 2.06 -18.01 -2.23
C ALA A 139 2.65 -18.06 -0.82
N PHE A 140 3.96 -17.80 -0.66
CA PHE A 140 4.61 -17.74 0.64
C PHE A 140 4.07 -16.63 1.54
N SER A 141 3.85 -15.44 0.98
CA SER A 141 3.36 -14.28 1.73
C SER A 141 1.97 -14.52 2.30
N LEU A 142 1.06 -15.04 1.49
CA LEU A 142 -0.31 -15.35 1.89
C LEU A 142 -0.37 -16.54 2.86
N ALA A 143 0.39 -17.62 2.58
CA ALA A 143 0.47 -18.79 3.46
C ALA A 143 1.14 -18.48 4.81
N SER A 144 1.89 -17.39 4.91
CA SER A 144 2.45 -16.91 6.19
C SER A 144 1.39 -16.39 7.15
N ASN A 145 0.17 -16.14 6.70
CA ASN A 145 -0.95 -15.61 7.50
C ASN A 145 -0.55 -14.41 8.38
N PRO A 146 0.12 -13.38 7.83
CA PRO A 146 0.67 -12.28 8.62
C PRO A 146 -0.43 -11.34 9.12
N ALA A 147 -0.16 -10.63 10.22
CA ALA A 147 -1.00 -9.52 10.68
C ALA A 147 -0.84 -8.28 9.76
N LEU A 148 0.37 -8.07 9.25
CA LEU A 148 0.68 -7.03 8.26
C LEU A 148 1.15 -7.67 6.95
N LEU A 149 0.38 -7.49 5.88
CA LEU A 149 0.74 -7.92 4.53
C LEU A 149 0.90 -6.71 3.61
N LEU A 150 2.12 -6.49 3.14
CA LEU A 150 2.46 -5.40 2.24
C LEU A 150 3.00 -5.98 0.93
N MET A 151 2.34 -5.68 -0.19
CA MET A 151 2.73 -6.18 -1.52
C MET A 151 3.00 -5.00 -2.46
N ASP A 152 4.25 -4.86 -2.89
CA ASP A 152 4.67 -3.81 -3.82
C ASP A 152 4.62 -4.34 -5.25
N GLU A 153 3.66 -3.84 -6.05
CA GLU A 153 3.42 -4.24 -7.45
C GLU A 153 3.35 -5.77 -7.67
N PRO A 154 2.50 -6.51 -6.92
CA PRO A 154 2.51 -7.98 -6.94
C PRO A 154 2.11 -8.58 -8.30
N THR A 155 1.28 -7.87 -9.09
CA THR A 155 0.79 -8.35 -10.38
C THR A 155 1.71 -8.02 -11.55
N ASN A 156 2.73 -7.18 -11.33
CA ASN A 156 3.66 -6.80 -12.37
C ASN A 156 4.49 -8.00 -12.85
N GLY A 157 4.49 -8.26 -14.15
CA GLY A 157 5.19 -9.42 -14.77
C GLY A 157 4.50 -10.77 -14.61
N LEU A 158 3.26 -10.81 -14.08
CA LEU A 158 2.41 -12.00 -14.14
C LEU A 158 1.62 -12.04 -15.46
N ASP A 159 1.38 -13.26 -15.96
CA ASP A 159 0.44 -13.50 -17.05
C ASP A 159 -1.02 -13.31 -16.59
N ILE A 160 -1.95 -13.24 -17.55
CA ILE A 160 -3.37 -12.96 -17.29
C ILE A 160 -3.98 -14.00 -16.35
N GLU A 161 -3.68 -15.28 -16.53
CA GLU A 161 -4.26 -16.35 -15.70
C GLU A 161 -3.72 -16.30 -14.27
N SER A 162 -2.43 -16.02 -14.11
CA SER A 162 -1.82 -15.82 -12.78
C SER A 162 -2.35 -14.60 -12.06
N LYS A 163 -2.64 -13.49 -12.78
CA LYS A 163 -3.33 -12.33 -12.22
C LYS A 163 -4.74 -12.68 -11.73
N LYS A 164 -5.50 -13.48 -12.49
CA LYS A 164 -6.82 -13.96 -12.06
C LYS A 164 -6.74 -14.88 -10.84
N ALA A 165 -5.76 -15.79 -10.82
CA ALA A 165 -5.53 -16.67 -9.68
C ALA A 165 -5.16 -15.88 -8.43
N PHE A 166 -4.24 -14.92 -8.54
CA PHE A 166 -3.87 -14.01 -7.44
C PHE A 166 -5.09 -13.29 -6.86
N ARG A 167 -5.95 -12.74 -7.73
CA ARG A 167 -7.18 -12.07 -7.28
C ARG A 167 -8.11 -13.00 -6.50
N ARG A 168 -8.30 -14.24 -6.97
CA ARG A 168 -9.15 -15.23 -6.26
C ARG A 168 -8.58 -15.57 -4.88
N ILE A 169 -7.26 -15.79 -4.81
CA ILE A 169 -6.59 -16.12 -3.56
C ILE A 169 -6.70 -14.93 -2.60
N LEU A 170 -6.42 -13.71 -3.06
CA LEU A 170 -6.49 -12.52 -2.23
C LEU A 170 -7.93 -12.22 -1.76
N ALA A 171 -8.94 -12.47 -2.62
CA ALA A 171 -10.36 -12.33 -2.26
C ALA A 171 -10.80 -13.30 -1.15
N SER A 172 -10.16 -14.47 -1.05
CA SER A 172 -10.43 -15.46 0.00
C SER A 172 -9.57 -15.28 1.25
N PHE A 173 -8.63 -14.33 1.23
CA PHE A 173 -7.75 -14.10 2.36
C PHE A 173 -8.51 -13.41 3.49
N ASP A 174 -8.50 -14.00 4.69
CA ASP A 174 -9.13 -13.43 5.86
C ASP A 174 -8.40 -12.15 6.31
N THR A 175 -9.10 -11.02 6.25
CA THR A 175 -8.57 -9.71 6.65
C THR A 175 -8.88 -9.35 8.11
N THR A 176 -9.64 -10.16 8.83
CA THR A 176 -10.04 -9.88 10.23
C THR A 176 -8.82 -9.71 11.12
N GLY A 177 -8.70 -8.54 11.76
CA GLY A 177 -7.55 -8.20 12.60
C GLY A 177 -6.23 -8.02 11.84
N ARG A 178 -6.26 -7.85 10.53
CA ARG A 178 -5.09 -7.73 9.65
C ARG A 178 -5.14 -6.44 8.83
N VAL A 179 -3.96 -5.97 8.46
CA VAL A 179 -3.80 -4.89 7.48
C VAL A 179 -3.18 -5.47 6.22
N VAL A 180 -3.87 -5.37 5.11
CA VAL A 180 -3.40 -5.78 3.78
C VAL A 180 -3.28 -4.54 2.91
N VAL A 181 -2.09 -4.29 2.37
CA VAL A 181 -1.83 -3.17 1.48
C VAL A 181 -1.19 -3.67 0.20
N VAL A 182 -1.78 -3.31 -0.93
CA VAL A 182 -1.26 -3.63 -2.26
C VAL A 182 -0.97 -2.34 -3.00
N SER A 183 0.30 -2.09 -3.33
CA SER A 183 0.61 -0.99 -4.24
C SER A 183 0.40 -1.44 -5.69
N THR A 184 -0.15 -0.56 -6.49
CA THR A 184 -0.29 -0.79 -7.92
C THR A 184 -0.39 0.53 -8.69
N HIS A 185 0.11 0.53 -9.91
CA HIS A 185 -0.17 1.54 -10.92
C HIS A 185 -1.22 1.05 -11.94
N GLN A 186 -1.62 -0.24 -11.87
CA GLN A 186 -2.67 -0.87 -12.68
C GLN A 186 -3.90 -1.12 -11.80
N VAL A 187 -4.63 -0.05 -11.48
CA VAL A 187 -5.77 -0.08 -10.55
C VAL A 187 -6.86 -1.06 -11.02
N ALA A 188 -7.09 -1.13 -12.33
CA ALA A 188 -8.08 -2.03 -12.93
C ALA A 188 -7.86 -3.51 -12.57
N ASP A 189 -6.62 -3.92 -12.29
CA ASP A 189 -6.31 -5.30 -11.88
C ASP A 189 -6.89 -5.67 -10.50
N LEU A 190 -7.22 -4.68 -9.65
CA LEU A 190 -7.59 -4.90 -8.25
C LEU A 190 -8.93 -4.27 -7.82
N ASN A 191 -9.62 -3.52 -8.68
CA ASN A 191 -10.82 -2.74 -8.34
C ASN A 191 -11.84 -3.49 -7.45
N ASN A 192 -12.14 -4.73 -7.78
CA ASN A 192 -13.16 -5.52 -7.07
C ASN A 192 -12.63 -6.19 -5.78
N LEU A 193 -11.38 -5.95 -5.39
CA LEU A 193 -10.77 -6.53 -4.20
C LEU A 193 -10.50 -5.48 -3.13
N LEU A 194 -10.33 -4.24 -3.56
CA LEU A 194 -10.04 -3.15 -2.64
C LEU A 194 -11.31 -2.77 -1.89
N SER A 195 -11.18 -2.49 -0.61
CA SER A 195 -12.22 -1.92 0.23
C SER A 195 -11.82 -0.56 0.82
N ALA A 196 -10.58 -0.14 0.56
CA ALA A 196 -10.04 1.13 1.00
C ALA A 196 -8.89 1.59 0.08
N VAL A 197 -8.58 2.88 0.10
CA VAL A 197 -7.44 3.45 -0.66
C VAL A 197 -6.62 4.39 0.19
N VAL A 198 -5.32 4.42 -0.10
CA VAL A 198 -4.39 5.47 0.29
C VAL A 198 -3.78 6.05 -0.98
N VAL A 199 -4.00 7.33 -1.22
CA VAL A 199 -3.42 8.02 -2.38
C VAL A 199 -2.28 8.91 -1.91
N LEU A 200 -1.07 8.64 -2.43
CA LEU A 200 0.12 9.45 -2.18
C LEU A 200 0.31 10.47 -3.29
N ARG A 201 0.53 11.72 -2.90
CA ARG A 201 0.87 12.82 -3.79
C ARG A 201 1.95 13.70 -3.14
N ASP A 202 2.97 14.04 -3.91
CA ASP A 202 4.03 14.97 -3.51
C ASP A 202 4.71 14.63 -2.16
N GLY A 203 4.78 13.33 -1.82
CA GLY A 203 5.34 12.82 -0.56
C GLY A 203 4.42 12.94 0.65
N GLY A 204 3.15 13.32 0.45
CA GLY A 204 2.09 13.37 1.44
C GLY A 204 0.96 12.39 1.15
N VAL A 205 0.03 12.23 2.09
CA VAL A 205 -1.23 11.48 1.92
C VAL A 205 -2.29 12.46 1.40
N ALA A 206 -2.73 12.28 0.15
CA ALA A 206 -3.81 13.07 -0.43
C ALA A 206 -5.20 12.54 -0.04
N LEU A 207 -5.34 11.21 0.11
CA LEU A 207 -6.57 10.58 0.57
C LEU A 207 -6.21 9.28 1.32
N ASN A 208 -6.90 9.03 2.43
CA ASN A 208 -6.91 7.76 3.15
C ASN A 208 -8.34 7.49 3.61
N ALA A 209 -9.04 6.59 2.92
CA ALA A 209 -10.44 6.33 3.23
C ALA A 209 -10.86 4.93 2.79
N THR A 210 -11.86 4.38 3.48
CA THR A 210 -12.60 3.18 3.04
C THR A 210 -13.56 3.53 1.91
N PHE A 211 -13.97 2.56 1.11
CA PHE A 211 -14.94 2.77 0.03
C PHE A 211 -16.29 3.24 0.56
N ASP A 212 -16.71 2.71 1.72
CA ASP A 212 -17.95 3.17 2.37
C ASP A 212 -17.88 4.66 2.70
N ALA A 213 -16.79 5.12 3.32
CA ALA A 213 -16.61 6.54 3.62
C ALA A 213 -16.53 7.42 2.36
N ILE A 214 -15.99 6.88 1.25
CA ILE A 214 -15.94 7.58 -0.02
C ILE A 214 -17.35 7.69 -0.62
N THR A 215 -18.12 6.61 -0.68
CA THR A 215 -19.45 6.58 -1.28
C THR A 215 -20.51 7.31 -0.45
N GLU A 216 -20.30 7.49 0.85
CA GLU A 216 -21.13 8.38 1.66
C GLU A 216 -21.09 9.84 1.19
N LYS A 217 -19.96 10.27 0.59
CA LYS A 217 -19.70 11.67 0.24
C LYS A 217 -19.58 11.94 -1.25
N LEU A 218 -19.18 10.94 -2.02
CA LEU A 218 -18.94 11.01 -3.45
C LEU A 218 -19.76 9.94 -4.19
N SER A 219 -20.27 10.34 -5.35
CA SER A 219 -20.96 9.46 -6.30
C SER A 219 -20.15 9.36 -7.59
N PHE A 220 -20.11 8.18 -8.20
CA PHE A 220 -19.37 7.87 -9.41
C PHE A 220 -20.31 7.53 -10.56
N GLY A 221 -20.15 8.23 -11.70
CA GLY A 221 -21.03 8.07 -12.88
C GLY A 221 -22.20 9.07 -12.91
N GLY A 222 -22.73 9.37 -14.05
CA GLY A 222 -23.97 10.05 -14.41
C GLY A 222 -24.59 11.07 -13.43
N ALA A 223 -23.88 12.14 -13.04
CA ALA A 223 -24.39 13.16 -12.12
C ALA A 223 -25.13 14.29 -12.84
N SER A 224 -26.01 15.00 -12.11
CA SER A 224 -26.53 16.30 -12.56
C SER A 224 -25.41 17.35 -12.54
N ASP A 225 -25.40 18.26 -13.51
CA ASP A 225 -24.33 19.24 -13.75
C ASP A 225 -23.94 20.09 -12.52
N ALA A 226 -24.80 20.23 -11.53
CA ALA A 226 -24.60 21.14 -10.39
C ALA A 226 -23.57 20.65 -9.37
N ASP A 227 -23.43 19.33 -9.17
CA ASP A 227 -22.64 18.73 -8.11
C ASP A 227 -21.36 18.04 -8.63
N VAL A 228 -21.03 18.17 -9.91
CA VAL A 228 -19.85 17.56 -10.54
C VAL A 228 -18.57 18.23 -10.04
N LEU A 229 -17.69 17.45 -9.43
CA LEU A 229 -16.35 17.87 -9.00
C LEU A 229 -15.28 17.57 -10.06
N TYR A 230 -15.49 16.49 -10.83
CA TYR A 230 -14.58 16.04 -11.90
C TYR A 230 -15.36 15.27 -12.97
N ALA A 231 -15.00 15.48 -14.23
CA ALA A 231 -15.50 14.68 -15.33
C ALA A 231 -14.40 14.49 -16.40
N ASP A 232 -14.28 13.24 -16.87
CA ASP A 232 -13.41 12.84 -17.97
C ASP A 232 -14.19 11.90 -18.91
N GLY A 233 -14.68 12.47 -20.02
CA GLY A 233 -15.48 11.76 -21.00
C GLY A 233 -16.76 11.15 -20.42
N LEU A 234 -16.80 9.84 -20.27
CA LEU A 234 -17.95 9.09 -19.75
C LEU A 234 -17.96 8.93 -18.22
N ARG A 235 -16.90 9.32 -17.53
CA ARG A 235 -16.71 9.16 -16.10
C ARG A 235 -16.87 10.49 -15.39
N SER A 236 -17.59 10.51 -14.29
CA SER A 236 -17.73 11.70 -13.46
C SER A 236 -17.69 11.36 -11.98
N ILE A 237 -17.24 12.33 -11.19
CA ILE A 237 -17.30 12.29 -9.72
C ILE A 237 -18.08 13.51 -9.27
N SER A 238 -19.09 13.29 -8.47
CA SER A 238 -19.97 14.31 -7.93
C SER A 238 -20.14 14.17 -6.44
N ILE A 239 -20.68 15.20 -5.79
CA ILE A 239 -21.06 15.15 -4.39
C ILE A 239 -22.29 14.24 -4.26
N ASN A 240 -22.21 13.25 -3.40
CA ASN A 240 -23.36 12.37 -3.08
C ASN A 240 -24.29 13.09 -2.10
N ARG A 241 -25.43 13.60 -2.60
CA ARG A 241 -26.47 14.26 -1.77
C ARG A 241 -27.61 13.34 -1.43
N ASP A 242 -27.87 12.37 -2.28
CA ASP A 242 -29.07 11.54 -2.21
C ASP A 242 -28.83 10.27 -1.37
N GLY A 243 -27.56 10.01 -0.99
CA GLY A 243 -27.16 8.83 -0.24
C GLY A 243 -27.23 7.54 -1.08
N GLU A 244 -27.30 7.66 -2.41
CA GLU A 244 -27.27 6.50 -3.28
C GLU A 244 -25.87 5.87 -3.30
N TYR A 245 -25.81 4.56 -3.15
CA TYR A 245 -24.57 3.81 -3.24
C TYR A 245 -24.14 3.67 -4.71
N THR A 246 -22.90 4.01 -4.98
CA THR A 246 -22.25 3.76 -6.26
C THR A 246 -20.94 3.04 -6.03
N ASP A 247 -20.55 2.16 -6.97
CA ASP A 247 -19.22 1.54 -6.88
C ASP A 247 -18.12 2.59 -7.05
N VAL A 248 -17.08 2.52 -6.22
CA VAL A 248 -15.93 3.45 -6.32
C VAL A 248 -15.13 3.15 -7.57
N ASP A 249 -15.12 4.08 -8.52
CA ASP A 249 -14.18 4.06 -9.64
C ASP A 249 -12.83 4.61 -9.17
N VAL A 250 -11.97 3.70 -8.72
CA VAL A 250 -10.67 4.04 -8.13
C VAL A 250 -9.75 4.72 -9.15
N GLU A 251 -9.85 4.38 -10.44
CA GLU A 251 -9.07 5.01 -11.51
C GLU A 251 -9.49 6.46 -11.70
N SER A 252 -10.81 6.71 -11.80
CA SER A 252 -11.35 8.07 -11.89
C SER A 252 -11.02 8.90 -10.65
N LEU A 253 -11.11 8.31 -9.45
CA LEU A 253 -10.75 8.97 -8.20
C LEU A 253 -9.27 9.36 -8.17
N TYR A 254 -8.39 8.46 -8.61
CA TYR A 254 -6.96 8.71 -8.71
C TYR A 254 -6.66 9.88 -9.67
N HIS A 255 -7.23 9.88 -10.89
CA HIS A 255 -7.08 10.97 -11.86
C HIS A 255 -7.63 12.27 -11.32
N ALA A 256 -8.82 12.27 -10.75
CA ALA A 256 -9.46 13.45 -10.19
C ALA A 256 -8.62 14.11 -9.08
N ILE A 257 -7.99 13.32 -8.19
CA ILE A 257 -7.09 13.84 -7.15
C ILE A 257 -5.85 14.51 -7.76
N HIS A 258 -5.36 14.01 -8.91
CA HIS A 258 -4.19 14.58 -9.55
C HIS A 258 -4.51 15.84 -10.38
N GLU A 259 -5.65 15.89 -11.06
CA GLU A 259 -6.00 16.88 -12.05
C GLU A 259 -6.92 17.99 -11.52
N SER A 260 -7.87 17.67 -10.61
CA SER A 260 -8.88 18.61 -10.14
C SER A 260 -8.56 19.23 -8.79
N GLU A 261 -8.43 20.55 -8.74
CA GLU A 261 -8.30 21.29 -7.47
C GLU A 261 -9.60 21.22 -6.64
N ARG A 262 -10.76 21.23 -7.31
CA ARG A 262 -12.07 21.10 -6.63
C ARG A 262 -12.18 19.80 -5.86
N VAL A 263 -11.73 18.67 -6.45
CA VAL A 263 -11.71 17.36 -5.77
C VAL A 263 -10.76 17.38 -4.58
N ARG A 264 -9.57 17.95 -4.73
CA ARG A 264 -8.61 18.06 -3.61
C ARG A 264 -9.14 18.89 -2.46
N SER A 265 -9.75 20.05 -2.75
CA SER A 265 -10.37 20.89 -1.72
C SER A 265 -11.50 20.16 -1.01
N PHE A 266 -12.37 19.49 -1.76
CA PHE A 266 -13.44 18.68 -1.19
C PHE A 266 -12.90 17.56 -0.29
N ILE A 267 -11.86 16.84 -0.73
CA ILE A 267 -11.21 15.79 0.05
C ILE A 267 -10.60 16.35 1.34
N ALA A 268 -9.89 17.46 1.26
CA ALA A 268 -9.30 18.12 2.42
C ALA A 268 -10.36 18.52 3.46
N GLU A 269 -11.51 19.03 3.03
CA GLU A 269 -12.59 19.44 3.93
C GLU A 269 -13.33 18.24 4.55
N ASN A 270 -13.47 17.15 3.81
CA ASN A 270 -14.37 16.06 4.19
C ASN A 270 -13.68 14.80 4.73
N PHE A 271 -12.37 14.63 4.48
CA PHE A 271 -11.60 13.45 4.90
C PHE A 271 -10.41 13.81 5.80
N SER A 272 -10.32 15.06 6.32
CA SER A 272 -9.21 15.59 7.13
C SER A 272 -8.97 14.86 8.46
N GLY A 273 -9.89 14.04 8.92
CA GLY A 273 -9.69 13.21 10.13
C GLY A 273 -8.59 12.15 9.98
N ASN A 274 -8.19 11.83 8.75
CA ASN A 274 -7.20 10.80 8.41
C ASN A 274 -5.94 11.33 7.69
N SER A 275 -5.88 12.64 7.40
CA SER A 275 -4.72 13.28 6.76
C SER A 275 -4.21 14.43 7.62
N SER A 276 -2.91 14.46 7.91
CA SER A 276 -2.28 15.61 8.56
C SER A 276 -2.11 16.72 7.52
N GLU A 277 -2.63 17.91 7.81
CA GLU A 277 -2.26 19.13 7.10
C GLU A 277 -0.74 19.32 7.25
N GLY A 278 -0.03 19.18 6.13
CA GLY A 278 1.36 19.62 6.04
C GLY A 278 1.40 21.14 6.20
N ASN A 279 1.71 21.59 7.41
CA ASN A 279 1.99 22.99 7.68
C ASN A 279 3.16 23.41 6.79
N SER A 280 2.90 24.25 5.80
CA SER A 280 3.90 24.93 4.96
C SER A 280 4.58 26.02 5.80
N GLY A 281 5.34 25.58 6.82
CA GLY A 281 6.26 26.43 7.55
C GLY A 281 7.52 26.65 6.72
N GLU A 282 7.70 27.85 6.25
CA GLU A 282 8.93 28.38 5.69
C GLU A 282 10.13 27.95 6.55
N ILE A 283 11.02 27.16 5.95
CA ILE A 283 12.37 26.98 6.52
C ILE A 283 13.11 28.28 6.26
N ALA A 284 13.12 29.16 7.28
CA ALA A 284 13.99 30.31 7.30
C ALA A 284 15.45 29.87 7.21
N ASP A 285 16.07 30.27 6.13
CA ASP A 285 17.48 30.13 5.83
C ASP A 285 18.26 31.04 6.83
N THR A 286 18.72 30.49 7.94
CA THR A 286 19.67 31.17 8.83
C THR A 286 21.09 30.74 8.48
N ALA A 287 21.56 31.25 7.34
CA ALA A 287 22.98 31.41 7.09
C ALA A 287 23.41 32.76 7.69
N ALA A 288 23.93 32.75 8.90
CA ALA A 288 24.66 33.88 9.44
C ALA A 288 25.91 33.38 10.15
N GLY A 289 27.03 33.66 9.54
CA GLY A 289 28.37 33.83 9.86
C GLY A 289 28.75 33.94 11.34
N LYS A 290 29.79 33.27 11.69
CA LYS A 290 30.80 33.77 12.62
C LYS A 290 32.19 33.44 12.07
N GLU A 291 32.79 34.47 11.49
CA GLU A 291 34.24 34.66 11.47
C GLU A 291 34.70 34.91 12.90
N GLY A 292 35.93 34.50 13.18
CA GLY A 292 36.74 35.24 14.14
C GLY A 292 37.41 34.45 15.25
N VAL A 293 38.71 34.21 15.02
CA VAL A 293 39.83 34.48 15.94
C VAL A 293 40.10 33.48 17.08
N CYS A 294 41.17 32.92 16.97
CA CYS A 294 42.42 32.55 17.63
C CYS A 294 42.79 31.11 17.50
#